data_c4524c8bfdcc810aea6e6b7ef794c1d5
#
_entry.id   c4524c8bfdcc810aea6e6b7ef794c1d5
#
_cell.length_a   1.000
_cell.length_b   1.000
_cell.length_c   1.000
_cell.angle_alpha   90.00
_cell.angle_beta   90.00
_cell.angle_gamma   90.00
#
_symmetry.space_group_name_H-M   'P 1'
#
loop_
_entity.id
_entity.type
_entity.pdbx_description
1 polymer ?
#
loop_
_entity_poly.entity_id
_entity_poly.type
_entity_poly.pdbx_seq_one_letter_code
_entity_poly.pdbx_strand_id
1 'polypeptide(L)'
;MLDKKQVRNVINDVLQKMGEKYASKEAIELVYNTGLVESKYVYLMQKGGNNVARGFWQIEPWTSVDAINNYLAYRPDLMKTVAKAANLDWKYFTDPNEDDWRFILTTNIAAQIAMCRVHYRRVPKRLPKTLDEQANYWKDFYNTAKGAGTPEKFVEMVKKYG
;
A
#
# COMPACT_ATOMS: atom_id res chain seq x y z
N MET A 1 -8.55 -15.69 5.25
CA MET A 1 -8.17 -14.36 5.78
C MET A 1 -7.10 -14.52 6.83
N LEU A 2 -6.08 -13.68 6.77
CA LEU A 2 -5.04 -13.64 7.81
C LEU A 2 -5.60 -13.09 9.12
N ASP A 3 -4.93 -13.41 10.23
CA ASP A 3 -5.29 -12.86 11.54
C ASP A 3 -5.12 -11.33 11.57
N LYS A 4 -6.17 -10.62 11.93
CA LYS A 4 -6.24 -9.16 11.89
C LYS A 4 -5.20 -8.49 12.78
N LYS A 5 -4.99 -9.03 13.98
CA LYS A 5 -4.02 -8.47 14.93
C LYS A 5 -2.60 -8.65 14.41
N GLN A 6 -2.29 -9.81 13.84
CA GLN A 6 -0.98 -10.06 13.26
C GLN A 6 -0.72 -9.17 12.05
N VAL A 7 -1.70 -8.97 11.19
CA VAL A 7 -1.56 -8.05 10.05
C VAL A 7 -1.25 -6.63 10.54
N ARG A 8 -1.98 -6.12 11.54
CA ARG A 8 -1.69 -4.80 12.11
C ARG A 8 -0.30 -4.72 12.71
N ASN A 9 0.15 -5.77 13.39
CA ASN A 9 1.50 -5.82 13.97
C ASN A 9 2.57 -5.77 12.87
N VAL A 10 2.40 -6.51 11.79
CA VAL A 10 3.34 -6.50 10.66
C VAL A 10 3.36 -5.13 9.99
N ILE A 11 2.20 -4.50 9.79
CA ILE A 11 2.12 -3.14 9.25
C ILE A 11 2.90 -2.17 10.14
N ASN A 12 2.67 -2.21 11.46
CA ASN A 12 3.38 -1.35 12.40
C ASN A 12 4.90 -1.58 12.31
N ASP A 13 5.35 -2.83 12.30
CA ASP A 13 6.76 -3.16 12.25
C ASP A 13 7.44 -2.61 10.98
N VAL A 14 6.80 -2.76 9.83
CA VAL A 14 7.31 -2.25 8.56
C VAL A 14 7.34 -0.71 8.56
N LEU A 15 6.26 -0.07 8.98
CA LEU A 15 6.18 1.40 9.00
C LEU A 15 7.15 2.01 10.01
N GLN A 16 7.39 1.37 11.15
CA GLN A 16 8.41 1.81 12.11
C GLN A 16 9.81 1.76 11.52
N LYS A 17 10.10 0.76 10.70
CA LYS A 17 11.39 0.70 9.97
C LYS A 17 11.54 1.81 8.93
N MET A 18 10.44 2.32 8.40
CA MET A 18 10.49 3.52 7.54
C MET A 18 10.77 4.79 8.35
N GLY A 19 10.44 4.80 9.64
CA GLY A 19 10.58 5.91 10.55
C GLY A 19 9.29 6.17 11.31
N GLU A 20 9.42 6.66 12.55
CA GLU A 20 8.27 6.89 13.44
C GLU A 20 7.17 7.76 12.81
N LYS A 21 7.58 8.79 12.06
CA LYS A 21 6.63 9.68 11.37
C LYS A 21 5.76 9.00 10.33
N TYR A 22 6.16 7.81 9.85
CA TYR A 22 5.39 7.04 8.88
C TYR A 22 4.45 6.03 9.54
N ALA A 23 4.56 5.85 10.86
CA ALA A 23 3.86 4.83 11.63
C ALA A 23 2.86 5.43 12.63
N SER A 24 2.21 6.53 12.28
CA SER A 24 1.14 7.08 13.10
C SER A 24 -0.06 6.11 13.14
N LYS A 25 -0.91 6.28 14.14
CA LYS A 25 -2.14 5.49 14.25
C LYS A 25 -2.98 5.61 12.99
N GLU A 26 -3.13 6.81 12.45
CA GLU A 26 -3.87 7.08 11.23
C GLU A 26 -3.26 6.36 10.02
N ALA A 27 -1.94 6.33 9.92
CA ALA A 27 -1.24 5.62 8.84
C ALA A 27 -1.45 4.11 8.92
N ILE A 28 -1.31 3.53 10.11
CA ILE A 28 -1.50 2.09 10.32
C ILE A 28 -2.94 1.68 9.96
N GLU A 29 -3.93 2.43 10.44
CA GLU A 29 -5.33 2.14 10.16
C GLU A 29 -5.67 2.29 8.67
N LEU A 30 -5.17 3.33 8.01
CA LEU A 30 -5.40 3.53 6.58
C LEU A 30 -4.79 2.40 5.75
N VAL A 31 -3.55 2.01 6.03
CA VAL A 31 -2.89 0.90 5.34
C VAL A 31 -3.63 -0.41 5.60
N TYR A 32 -4.01 -0.67 6.85
CA TYR A 32 -4.77 -1.89 7.21
C TYR A 32 -6.11 -1.94 6.47
N ASN A 33 -6.90 -0.87 6.52
CA ASN A 33 -8.21 -0.83 5.88
C ASN A 33 -8.12 -0.92 4.36
N THR A 34 -7.07 -0.34 3.77
CA THR A 34 -6.82 -0.47 2.32
C THR A 34 -6.63 -1.94 1.92
N GLY A 35 -5.75 -2.66 2.58
CA GLY A 35 -5.55 -4.10 2.29
C GLY A 35 -6.81 -4.92 2.50
N LEU A 36 -7.57 -4.61 3.54
CA LEU A 36 -8.84 -5.27 3.82
C LEU A 36 -9.84 -5.09 2.67
N VAL A 37 -9.99 -3.87 2.19
CA VAL A 37 -10.92 -3.54 1.10
C VAL A 37 -10.45 -4.13 -0.23
N GLU A 38 -9.14 -4.09 -0.49
CA GLU A 38 -8.57 -4.57 -1.75
C GLU A 38 -8.61 -6.09 -1.89
N SER A 39 -8.34 -6.85 -0.84
CA SER A 39 -8.20 -8.31 -0.93
C SER A 39 -8.84 -9.11 0.20
N LYS A 40 -9.35 -8.47 1.22
CA LYS A 40 -9.76 -9.11 2.48
C LYS A 40 -8.62 -9.95 3.11
N TYR A 41 -7.38 -9.68 2.70
CA TYR A 41 -6.21 -10.50 3.08
C TYR A 41 -6.37 -11.98 2.72
N VAL A 42 -7.00 -12.26 1.57
CA VAL A 42 -7.31 -13.61 1.10
C VAL A 42 -6.50 -14.00 -0.13
N TYR A 43 -6.28 -13.06 -1.06
CA TYR A 43 -5.61 -13.38 -2.32
C TYR A 43 -4.48 -12.39 -2.63
N LEU A 44 -3.50 -12.88 -3.38
CA LEU A 44 -2.27 -12.16 -3.73
C LEU A 44 -2.23 -11.70 -5.18
N MET A 45 -3.14 -12.15 -6.00
CA MET A 45 -3.25 -11.79 -7.41
C MET A 45 -4.67 -11.33 -7.69
N GLN A 46 -4.82 -10.30 -8.51
CA GLN A 46 -6.12 -9.76 -8.86
C GLN A 46 -7.03 -10.87 -9.43
N LYS A 47 -8.24 -10.92 -8.91
CA LYS A 47 -9.29 -11.81 -9.43
C LYS A 47 -10.07 -11.08 -10.51
N GLY A 48 -10.09 -11.66 -11.70
CA GLY A 48 -10.81 -11.05 -12.82
C GLY A 48 -10.11 -9.84 -13.41
N GLY A 49 -10.81 -9.09 -14.24
CA GLY A 49 -10.24 -7.94 -14.94
C GLY A 49 -9.02 -8.34 -15.78
N ASN A 50 -8.01 -7.49 -15.80
CA ASN A 50 -6.76 -7.73 -16.52
C ASN A 50 -5.71 -8.51 -15.72
N ASN A 51 -6.03 -8.92 -14.48
CA ASN A 51 -5.15 -9.69 -13.60
C ASN A 51 -3.75 -9.05 -13.40
N VAL A 52 -3.68 -7.72 -13.30
CA VAL A 52 -2.41 -6.99 -13.19
C VAL A 52 -2.01 -6.71 -11.74
N ALA A 53 -2.96 -6.33 -10.88
CA ALA A 53 -2.68 -5.95 -9.50
C ALA A 53 -2.18 -7.14 -8.67
N ARG A 54 -1.25 -6.87 -7.75
CA ARG A 54 -0.55 -7.87 -6.95
C ARG A 54 -0.51 -7.52 -5.47
N GLY A 55 -0.42 -8.58 -4.66
CA GLY A 55 -0.32 -8.47 -3.21
C GLY A 55 -1.66 -8.20 -2.55
N PHE A 56 -1.68 -8.23 -1.23
CA PHE A 56 -2.91 -7.96 -0.47
C PHE A 56 -3.43 -6.53 -0.67
N TRP A 57 -2.55 -5.59 -1.02
CA TRP A 57 -2.91 -4.20 -1.28
C TRP A 57 -3.23 -3.93 -2.75
N GLN A 58 -3.20 -4.94 -3.61
CA GLN A 58 -3.60 -4.88 -5.02
C GLN A 58 -2.94 -3.71 -5.77
N ILE A 59 -1.61 -3.65 -5.69
CA ILE A 59 -0.81 -2.63 -6.37
C ILE A 59 -0.43 -3.14 -7.77
N GLU A 60 -0.63 -2.32 -8.78
CA GLU A 60 -0.13 -2.63 -10.12
C GLU A 60 1.38 -2.41 -10.17
N PRO A 61 2.15 -3.31 -10.82
CA PRO A 61 3.61 -3.19 -10.89
C PRO A 61 4.11 -1.84 -11.42
N TRP A 62 3.46 -1.32 -12.46
CA TRP A 62 3.84 -0.03 -13.03
C TRP A 62 3.67 1.12 -12.04
N THR A 63 2.70 1.04 -11.13
CA THR A 63 2.46 2.04 -10.09
C THR A 63 3.66 2.14 -9.15
N SER A 64 4.26 1.00 -8.78
CA SER A 64 5.47 0.98 -7.95
C SER A 64 6.68 1.55 -8.71
N VAL A 65 6.84 1.19 -9.98
CA VAL A 65 7.91 1.74 -10.82
C VAL A 65 7.76 3.25 -10.96
N ASP A 66 6.54 3.74 -11.20
CA ASP A 66 6.23 5.17 -11.26
C ASP A 66 6.54 5.88 -9.94
N ALA A 67 6.15 5.31 -8.82
CA ALA A 67 6.44 5.87 -7.49
C ALA A 67 7.95 5.99 -7.24
N ILE A 68 8.72 5.01 -7.69
CA ILE A 68 10.16 5.03 -7.55
C ILE A 68 10.76 6.13 -8.45
N ASN A 69 10.45 6.14 -9.73
CA ASN A 69 11.04 7.04 -10.71
C ASN A 69 10.63 8.51 -10.52
N ASN A 70 9.37 8.74 -10.16
CA ASN A 70 8.78 10.08 -10.16
C ASN A 70 8.54 10.66 -8.76
N TYR A 71 8.84 9.93 -7.70
CA TYR A 71 8.70 10.40 -6.33
C TYR A 71 9.92 10.05 -5.47
N LEU A 72 10.24 8.76 -5.29
CA LEU A 72 11.33 8.33 -4.42
C LEU A 72 12.72 8.72 -4.95
N ALA A 73 12.91 8.74 -6.26
CA ALA A 73 14.19 9.14 -6.87
C ALA A 73 14.58 10.57 -6.50
N TYR A 74 13.63 11.44 -6.21
CA TYR A 74 13.87 12.81 -5.75
C TYR A 74 13.96 12.92 -4.22
N ARG A 75 13.87 11.82 -3.50
CA ARG A 75 13.90 11.71 -2.03
C ARG A 75 14.81 10.56 -1.62
N PRO A 76 16.13 10.68 -1.84
CA PRO A 76 17.06 9.56 -1.67
C PRO A 76 17.05 8.98 -0.24
N ASP A 77 16.88 9.81 0.77
CA ASP A 77 16.82 9.32 2.16
C ASP A 77 15.57 8.48 2.40
N LEU A 78 14.42 8.92 1.90
CA LEU A 78 13.19 8.15 1.98
C LEU A 78 13.30 6.86 1.17
N MET A 79 13.87 6.91 -0.03
CA MET A 79 14.06 5.72 -0.86
C MET A 79 14.91 4.66 -0.17
N LYS A 80 16.00 5.06 0.48
CA LYS A 80 16.84 4.16 1.28
C LYS A 80 16.05 3.53 2.43
N THR A 81 15.25 4.33 3.11
CA THR A 81 14.41 3.87 4.23
C THR A 81 13.37 2.86 3.74
N VAL A 82 12.75 3.10 2.58
CA VAL A 82 11.78 2.19 1.97
C VAL A 82 12.45 0.86 1.59
N ALA A 83 13.60 0.91 0.94
CA ALA A 83 14.35 -0.30 0.56
C ALA A 83 14.69 -1.15 1.79
N LYS A 84 15.15 -0.51 2.87
CA LYS A 84 15.46 -1.18 4.14
C LYS A 84 14.20 -1.79 4.77
N ALA A 85 13.11 -1.04 4.85
CA ALA A 85 11.85 -1.51 5.42
C ALA A 85 11.26 -2.68 4.63
N ALA A 86 11.38 -2.65 3.31
CA ALA A 86 10.93 -3.71 2.41
C ALA A 86 11.89 -4.91 2.38
N ASN A 87 13.06 -4.80 3.00
CA ASN A 87 14.11 -5.83 2.97
C ASN A 87 14.48 -6.21 1.52
N LEU A 88 14.68 -5.20 0.69
CA LEU A 88 15.01 -5.35 -0.73
C LEU A 88 16.38 -4.79 -1.05
N ASP A 89 17.05 -5.44 -1.99
CA ASP A 89 18.28 -4.94 -2.59
C ASP A 89 18.04 -3.58 -3.23
N TRP A 90 19.03 -2.70 -3.12
CA TRP A 90 18.98 -1.35 -3.66
C TRP A 90 18.76 -1.29 -5.17
N LYS A 91 19.20 -2.32 -5.89
CA LYS A 91 19.04 -2.40 -7.36
C LYS A 91 17.60 -2.29 -7.82
N TYR A 92 16.64 -2.77 -7.01
CA TYR A 92 15.22 -2.71 -7.36
C TYR A 92 14.64 -1.30 -7.30
N PHE A 93 15.40 -0.36 -6.72
CA PHE A 93 15.03 1.05 -6.63
C PHE A 93 15.85 1.94 -7.57
N THR A 94 17.07 1.52 -7.96
CA THR A 94 17.91 2.30 -8.88
C THR A 94 17.64 1.97 -10.33
N ASP A 95 17.18 0.77 -10.63
CA ASP A 95 16.83 0.33 -11.98
C ASP A 95 15.52 -0.49 -11.91
N PRO A 96 14.40 0.16 -11.55
CA PRO A 96 13.14 -0.54 -11.38
C PRO A 96 12.52 -0.94 -12.71
N ASN A 97 11.94 -2.14 -12.76
CA ASN A 97 11.17 -2.60 -13.91
C ASN A 97 9.90 -3.35 -13.46
N GLU A 98 8.92 -3.45 -14.34
CA GLU A 98 7.63 -4.02 -14.00
C GLU A 98 7.71 -5.51 -13.67
N ASP A 99 8.56 -6.28 -14.34
CA ASP A 99 8.67 -7.73 -14.11
C ASP A 99 9.20 -8.03 -12.70
N ASP A 100 10.25 -7.33 -12.26
CA ASP A 100 10.76 -7.45 -10.91
C ASP A 100 9.70 -7.05 -9.88
N TRP A 101 9.02 -5.94 -10.10
CA TRP A 101 8.02 -5.46 -9.16
C TRP A 101 6.75 -6.31 -9.14
N ARG A 102 6.39 -6.96 -10.22
CA ARG A 102 5.32 -7.96 -10.21
C ARG A 102 5.63 -9.10 -9.25
N PHE A 103 6.85 -9.61 -9.31
CA PHE A 103 7.30 -10.67 -8.40
C PHE A 103 7.39 -10.17 -6.95
N ILE A 104 8.00 -9.00 -6.73
CA ILE A 104 8.14 -8.40 -5.40
C ILE A 104 6.77 -8.19 -4.75
N LEU A 105 5.85 -7.56 -5.47
CA LEU A 105 4.50 -7.27 -4.95
C LEU A 105 3.68 -8.54 -4.71
N THR A 106 3.99 -9.64 -5.35
CA THR A 106 3.32 -10.91 -5.13
C THR A 106 3.86 -11.65 -3.89
N THR A 107 5.16 -11.54 -3.62
CA THR A 107 5.84 -12.41 -2.67
C THR A 107 6.37 -11.73 -1.42
N ASN A 108 6.48 -10.41 -1.40
CA ASN A 108 7.10 -9.66 -0.30
C ASN A 108 6.07 -8.74 0.38
N ILE A 109 5.54 -9.18 1.52
CA ILE A 109 4.53 -8.44 2.28
C ILE A 109 5.07 -7.09 2.77
N ALA A 110 6.33 -7.04 3.20
CA ALA A 110 6.93 -5.78 3.66
C ALA A 110 7.01 -4.76 2.54
N ALA A 111 7.36 -5.18 1.32
CA ALA A 111 7.37 -4.30 0.15
C ALA A 111 5.95 -3.81 -0.20
N GLN A 112 4.95 -4.68 -0.12
CA GLN A 112 3.54 -4.29 -0.35
C GLN A 112 3.11 -3.19 0.63
N ILE A 113 3.41 -3.36 1.91
CA ILE A 113 3.07 -2.39 2.96
C ILE A 113 3.80 -1.06 2.74
N ALA A 114 5.11 -1.12 2.50
CA ALA A 114 5.92 0.07 2.28
C ALA A 114 5.45 0.86 1.05
N MET A 115 5.15 0.18 -0.05
CA MET A 115 4.68 0.84 -1.28
C MET A 115 3.25 1.37 -1.15
N CYS A 116 2.38 0.72 -0.42
CA CYS A 116 1.07 1.28 -0.07
C CYS A 116 1.23 2.60 0.72
N ARG A 117 2.12 2.59 1.72
CA ARG A 117 2.41 3.80 2.52
C ARG A 117 2.99 4.93 1.68
N VAL A 118 3.93 4.62 0.78
CA VAL A 118 4.50 5.59 -0.16
C VAL A 118 3.43 6.18 -1.07
N HIS A 119 2.53 5.35 -1.57
CA HIS A 119 1.43 5.79 -2.42
C HIS A 119 0.63 6.92 -1.74
N TYR A 120 0.26 6.73 -0.48
CA TYR A 120 -0.44 7.75 0.29
C TYR A 120 0.46 8.94 0.67
N ARG A 121 1.76 8.72 0.88
CA ARG A 121 2.71 9.79 1.21
C ARG A 121 2.89 10.79 0.06
N ARG A 122 2.69 10.36 -1.18
CA ARG A 122 2.72 11.27 -2.35
C ARG A 122 1.59 12.30 -2.32
N VAL A 123 0.51 12.03 -1.62
CA VAL A 123 -0.63 12.94 -1.54
C VAL A 123 -0.29 14.08 -0.59
N PRO A 124 -0.29 15.35 -1.06
CA PRO A 124 0.10 16.49 -0.23
C PRO A 124 -1.05 16.96 0.69
N LYS A 125 -1.63 16.04 1.42
CA LYS A 125 -2.73 16.28 2.36
C LYS A 125 -2.49 15.49 3.65
N ARG A 126 -3.11 15.93 4.74
CA ARG A 126 -3.09 15.18 5.99
C ARG A 126 -3.74 13.81 5.80
N LEU A 127 -3.24 12.83 6.53
CA LEU A 127 -3.88 11.51 6.58
C LEU A 127 -5.28 11.62 7.18
N PRO A 128 -6.23 10.84 6.67
CA PRO A 128 -7.60 10.83 7.19
C PRO A 128 -7.65 10.24 8.60
N LYS A 129 -8.58 10.74 9.41
CA LYS A 129 -8.74 10.32 10.81
C LYS A 129 -9.96 9.45 11.05
N THR A 130 -11.05 9.71 10.33
CA THR A 130 -12.29 8.94 10.47
C THR A 130 -12.44 7.92 9.37
N LEU A 131 -13.32 6.94 9.57
CA LEU A 131 -13.58 5.92 8.56
C LEU A 131 -14.12 6.53 7.26
N ASP A 132 -15.03 7.50 7.37
CA ASP A 132 -15.58 8.17 6.19
C ASP A 132 -14.51 8.96 5.43
N GLU A 133 -13.63 9.65 6.15
CA GLU A 133 -12.49 10.34 5.54
C GLU A 133 -11.53 9.36 4.86
N GLN A 134 -11.27 8.20 5.49
CA GLN A 134 -10.45 7.15 4.88
C GLN A 134 -11.06 6.64 3.58
N ALA A 135 -12.37 6.42 3.57
CA ALA A 135 -13.08 5.94 2.39
C ALA A 135 -12.94 6.90 1.22
N ASN A 136 -13.13 8.20 1.47
CA ASN A 136 -12.96 9.23 0.44
C ASN A 136 -11.50 9.35 -0.03
N TYR A 137 -10.55 9.31 0.90
CA TYR A 137 -9.12 9.37 0.62
C TYR A 137 -8.65 8.18 -0.22
N TRP A 138 -9.10 6.97 0.13
CA TRP A 138 -8.85 5.77 -0.66
C TRP A 138 -9.44 5.89 -2.07
N LYS A 139 -10.69 6.35 -2.20
CA LYS A 139 -11.33 6.50 -3.50
C LYS A 139 -10.60 7.50 -4.39
N ASP A 140 -10.24 8.64 -3.82
CA ASP A 140 -9.64 9.73 -4.60
C ASP A 140 -8.19 9.45 -4.99
N PHE A 141 -7.42 8.80 -4.10
CA PHE A 141 -5.97 8.71 -4.25
C PHE A 141 -5.41 7.31 -4.43
N TYR A 142 -6.17 6.28 -4.14
CA TYR A 142 -5.73 4.88 -4.28
C TYR A 142 -6.53 4.14 -5.36
N ASN A 143 -7.83 4.06 -5.22
CA ASN A 143 -8.72 3.44 -6.21
C ASN A 143 -8.85 4.27 -7.49
N THR A 144 -8.95 5.58 -7.37
CA THR A 144 -9.13 6.59 -8.42
C THR A 144 -10.51 6.58 -9.08
N ALA A 145 -10.80 7.63 -9.85
CA ALA A 145 -12.10 7.80 -10.53
C ALA A 145 -12.41 6.67 -11.54
N LYS A 146 -11.38 6.04 -12.09
CA LYS A 146 -11.52 4.94 -13.06
C LYS A 146 -11.78 3.58 -12.42
N GLY A 147 -11.51 3.44 -11.12
CA GLY A 147 -11.76 2.19 -10.39
C GLY A 147 -13.24 1.98 -10.12
N ALA A 148 -13.66 0.71 -9.96
CA ALA A 148 -15.04 0.33 -9.71
C ALA A 148 -15.49 0.51 -8.25
N GLY A 149 -14.56 0.73 -7.33
CA GLY A 149 -14.85 0.89 -5.90
C GLY A 149 -15.54 2.22 -5.59
N THR A 150 -16.26 2.25 -4.48
CA THR A 150 -16.94 3.45 -3.96
C THR A 150 -16.58 3.66 -2.50
N PRO A 151 -16.66 4.91 -1.98
CA PRO A 151 -16.47 5.16 -0.56
C PRO A 151 -17.44 4.35 0.33
N GLU A 152 -18.67 4.17 -0.11
CA GLU A 152 -19.70 3.41 0.60
C GLU A 152 -19.29 1.94 0.75
N LYS A 153 -18.75 1.33 -0.30
CA LYS A 153 -18.23 -0.04 -0.25
C LYS A 153 -17.05 -0.17 0.69
N PHE A 154 -16.16 0.81 0.71
CA PHE A 154 -15.03 0.84 1.65
C PHE A 154 -15.54 0.78 3.10
N VAL A 155 -16.47 1.66 3.45
CA VAL A 155 -17.06 1.70 4.80
C VAL A 155 -17.74 0.38 5.14
N GLU A 156 -18.56 -0.14 4.23
CA GLU A 156 -19.25 -1.42 4.40
C GLU A 156 -18.27 -2.57 4.68
N MET A 157 -17.22 -2.66 3.89
CA MET A 157 -16.21 -3.70 4.04
C MET A 157 -15.47 -3.62 5.38
N VAL A 158 -15.11 -2.42 5.80
CA VAL A 158 -14.42 -2.21 7.08
C VAL A 158 -15.35 -2.53 8.25
N LYS A 159 -16.61 -2.13 8.20
CA LYS A 159 -17.58 -2.45 9.25
C LYS A 159 -17.86 -3.96 9.35
N LYS A 160 -17.86 -4.66 8.22
CA LYS A 160 -18.17 -6.09 8.17
C LYS A 160 -16.98 -6.97 8.55
N TYR A 161 -15.79 -6.64 8.10
CA TYR A 161 -14.60 -7.50 8.20
C TYR A 161 -13.45 -6.90 9.03
N GLY A 162 -13.47 -5.62 9.27
CA GLY A 162 -12.43 -4.89 9.99
C GLY A 162 -12.26 -5.21 11.47
#